data_640e385e8065748ea7b72c25f5ffa26c
#
_entry.id   640e385e8065748ea7b72c25f5ffa26c
#
_cell.length_a   1.000
_cell.length_b   1.000
_cell.length_c   1.000
_cell.angle_alpha   90.00
_cell.angle_beta   90.00
_cell.angle_gamma   90.00
#
_symmetry.space_group_name_H-M   'P 1'
#
loop_
_entity.id
_entity.type
_entity.pdbx_description
1 polymer ?
#
loop_
_entity_poly.entity_id
_entity_poly.type
_entity_poly.pdbx_seq_one_letter_code
_entity_poly.pdbx_strand_id
1 'polypeptide(L)'
;QNLVSDGRLLEIHVSDQFSETSRQHLVEWITTLSGALRTIYGHWPRRHWQTVISPAPANGDDPIPWAEVQRGEIDSVKFYVSPTAGSEELKRAWTGYHEFAHLLIPYQGRGDSWFTEGLASYYQNVLQARSGVIDEQAMWQKLYDGYQRGLADTRFHGRPLGEVSRGMRQEGGFMRVYWSGAWYFLAADVRLRQQSRGRLSLDKALEQLNRCCADDSLSVPDIVRKLDELNRVILFKSLYDELVVSTEIPAYEPIFASLGISVKGGKVQLQQQGPGVLIRGGIASGDAL
;
A
#
# COMPACT_ATOMS: atom_id res chain seq x y z
N GLN A 1 -13.85 -11.35 17.87
CA GLN A 1 -14.01 -10.00 18.44
C GLN A 1 -14.46 -9.03 17.37
N ASN A 2 -15.28 -8.04 17.74
CA ASN A 2 -15.78 -7.04 16.80
C ASN A 2 -15.25 -5.67 17.16
N LEU A 3 -14.79 -4.92 16.14
CA LEU A 3 -14.48 -3.49 16.23
C LEU A 3 -15.51 -2.71 15.42
N VAL A 4 -15.97 -1.59 15.97
CA VAL A 4 -16.91 -0.70 15.28
C VAL A 4 -16.34 0.70 15.25
N SER A 5 -16.33 1.33 14.07
CA SER A 5 -15.91 2.71 13.86
C SER A 5 -16.74 3.34 12.75
N ASP A 6 -17.30 4.53 13.01
CA ASP A 6 -18.05 5.32 12.01
C ASP A 6 -19.17 4.52 11.31
N GLY A 7 -19.88 3.64 12.08
CA GLY A 7 -20.96 2.78 11.56
C GLY A 7 -20.46 1.63 10.66
N ARG A 8 -19.18 1.31 10.71
CA ARG A 8 -18.53 0.21 9.98
C ARG A 8 -18.09 -0.87 10.94
N LEU A 9 -18.13 -2.12 10.49
CA LEU A 9 -17.84 -3.31 11.29
C LEU A 9 -16.60 -4.04 10.75
N LEU A 10 -15.64 -4.31 11.64
CA LEU A 10 -14.57 -5.27 11.44
C LEU A 10 -14.75 -6.44 12.40
N GLU A 11 -14.90 -7.64 11.87
CA GLU A 11 -14.87 -8.87 12.62
C GLU A 11 -13.45 -9.46 12.66
N ILE A 12 -12.98 -9.81 13.86
CA ILE A 12 -11.66 -10.41 14.06
C ILE A 12 -11.86 -11.85 14.55
N HIS A 13 -11.48 -12.80 13.70
CA HIS A 13 -11.54 -14.23 13.97
C HIS A 13 -10.13 -14.77 14.16
N VAL A 14 -9.79 -15.12 15.39
CA VAL A 14 -8.49 -15.73 15.74
C VAL A 14 -8.72 -17.20 16.11
N SER A 15 -7.95 -18.09 15.50
CA SER A 15 -8.01 -19.53 15.80
C SER A 15 -7.79 -19.79 17.29
N ASP A 16 -8.54 -20.76 17.85
CA ASP A 16 -8.41 -21.25 19.21
C ASP A 16 -7.14 -22.09 19.45
N GLN A 17 -6.42 -22.41 18.39
CA GLN A 17 -5.10 -23.05 18.47
C GLN A 17 -4.00 -22.12 19.00
N PHE A 18 -4.20 -20.82 19.02
CA PHE A 18 -3.31 -19.86 19.68
C PHE A 18 -3.55 -19.84 21.20
N SER A 19 -2.50 -19.59 21.98
CA SER A 19 -2.62 -19.32 23.41
C SER A 19 -3.46 -18.06 23.64
N GLU A 20 -4.04 -17.93 24.83
CA GLU A 20 -4.83 -16.73 25.19
C GLU A 20 -4.02 -15.44 25.03
N THR A 21 -2.77 -15.44 25.49
CA THR A 21 -1.85 -14.31 25.34
C THR A 21 -1.58 -13.98 23.88
N SER A 22 -1.32 -14.98 23.03
CA SER A 22 -1.13 -14.78 21.60
C SER A 22 -2.38 -14.21 20.92
N ARG A 23 -3.57 -14.68 21.30
CA ARG A 23 -4.85 -14.17 20.79
C ARG A 23 -5.04 -12.69 21.12
N GLN A 24 -4.69 -12.26 22.34
CA GLN A 24 -4.74 -10.86 22.73
C GLN A 24 -3.78 -10.01 21.89
N HIS A 25 -2.53 -10.43 21.74
CA HIS A 25 -1.56 -9.73 20.89
C HIS A 25 -2.01 -9.61 19.43
N LEU A 26 -2.63 -10.65 18.87
CA LEU A 26 -3.14 -10.66 17.51
C LEU A 26 -4.31 -9.67 17.35
N VAL A 27 -5.21 -9.59 18.30
CA VAL A 27 -6.31 -8.61 18.31
C VAL A 27 -5.78 -7.17 18.41
N GLU A 28 -4.80 -6.92 19.29
CA GLU A 28 -4.14 -5.62 19.41
C GLU A 28 -3.42 -5.22 18.11
N TRP A 29 -2.75 -6.17 17.48
CA TRP A 29 -2.10 -5.97 16.19
C TRP A 29 -3.11 -5.56 15.10
N ILE A 30 -4.21 -6.31 14.92
CA ILE A 30 -5.27 -5.97 13.97
C ILE A 30 -5.91 -4.62 14.31
N THR A 31 -6.07 -4.29 15.57
CA THR A 31 -6.58 -2.98 16.01
C THR A 31 -5.63 -1.87 15.56
N THR A 32 -4.32 -2.05 15.71
CA THR A 32 -3.29 -1.09 15.24
C THR A 32 -3.34 -0.92 13.73
N LEU A 33 -3.39 -2.04 12.97
CA LEU A 33 -3.49 -2.01 11.50
C LEU A 33 -4.75 -1.29 11.02
N SER A 34 -5.90 -1.59 11.64
CA SER A 34 -7.18 -0.98 11.28
C SER A 34 -7.21 0.52 11.60
N GLY A 35 -6.54 0.94 12.66
CA GLY A 35 -6.32 2.33 12.99
C GLY A 35 -5.46 3.05 11.96
N ALA A 36 -4.36 2.43 11.52
CA ALA A 36 -3.51 2.96 10.46
C ALA A 36 -4.28 3.09 9.13
N LEU A 37 -5.03 2.05 8.73
CA LEU A 37 -5.84 2.08 7.50
C LEU A 37 -6.85 3.23 7.51
N ARG A 38 -7.46 3.50 8.67
CA ARG A 38 -8.41 4.59 8.85
C ARG A 38 -7.81 5.97 8.56
N THR A 39 -6.51 6.16 8.72
CA THR A 39 -5.85 7.46 8.45
C THR A 39 -5.97 7.90 6.98
N ILE A 40 -6.25 6.98 6.05
CA ILE A 40 -6.33 7.28 4.62
C ILE A 40 -7.62 8.01 4.28
N TYR A 41 -8.76 7.56 4.79
CA TYR A 41 -10.09 8.08 4.46
C TYR A 41 -10.80 8.78 5.63
N GLY A 42 -10.22 8.78 6.83
CA GLY A 42 -10.91 9.16 8.06
C GLY A 42 -11.86 8.07 8.59
N HIS A 43 -12.10 7.04 7.80
CA HIS A 43 -12.93 5.86 8.10
C HIS A 43 -12.35 4.61 7.43
N TRP A 44 -12.81 3.42 7.79
CA TRP A 44 -12.40 2.20 7.08
C TRP A 44 -12.96 2.18 5.64
N PRO A 45 -12.23 1.57 4.67
CA PRO A 45 -12.68 1.56 3.27
C PRO A 45 -13.90 0.65 3.04
N ARG A 46 -14.16 -0.32 3.91
CA ARG A 46 -15.28 -1.26 3.81
C ARG A 46 -16.28 -1.05 4.94
N ARG A 47 -17.57 -1.21 4.63
CA ARG A 47 -18.64 -1.09 5.64
C ARG A 47 -18.66 -2.28 6.59
N HIS A 48 -18.49 -3.47 6.04
CA HIS A 48 -18.38 -4.73 6.76
C HIS A 48 -17.25 -5.54 6.13
N TRP A 49 -16.32 -5.98 6.93
CA TRP A 49 -15.17 -6.79 6.52
C TRP A 49 -14.64 -7.59 7.70
N GLN A 50 -13.80 -8.58 7.42
CA GLN A 50 -13.30 -9.46 8.46
C GLN A 50 -11.81 -9.75 8.30
N THR A 51 -11.18 -10.13 9.40
CA THR A 51 -9.86 -10.75 9.42
C THR A 51 -9.97 -12.15 9.98
N VAL A 52 -9.25 -13.09 9.38
CA VAL A 52 -9.17 -14.48 9.84
C VAL A 52 -7.70 -14.83 10.07
N ILE A 53 -7.34 -15.22 11.29
CA ILE A 53 -5.96 -15.47 11.68
C ILE A 53 -5.82 -16.94 12.07
N SER A 54 -4.98 -17.66 11.33
CA SER A 54 -4.69 -19.07 11.52
C SER A 54 -3.21 -19.30 11.84
N PRO A 55 -2.86 -20.30 12.65
CA PRO A 55 -1.46 -20.58 12.94
C PRO A 55 -0.78 -21.22 11.73
N ALA A 56 0.49 -20.85 11.51
CA ALA A 56 1.38 -21.49 10.56
C ALA A 56 2.82 -21.44 11.08
N PRO A 57 3.70 -22.39 10.69
CA PRO A 57 5.11 -22.29 11.02
C PRO A 57 5.73 -21.01 10.44
N ALA A 58 6.62 -20.37 11.19
CA ALA A 58 7.39 -19.23 10.68
C ALA A 58 8.19 -19.60 9.43
N ASN A 59 8.37 -18.65 8.53
CA ASN A 59 9.24 -18.80 7.37
C ASN A 59 10.50 -17.95 7.60
N GLY A 60 11.54 -18.59 8.12
CA GLY A 60 12.72 -17.87 8.60
C GLY A 60 12.34 -16.91 9.73
N ASP A 61 12.74 -15.65 9.60
CA ASP A 61 12.44 -14.59 10.56
C ASP A 61 11.08 -13.88 10.31
N ASP A 62 10.30 -14.32 9.31
CA ASP A 62 9.01 -13.71 9.01
C ASP A 62 7.91 -14.30 9.92
N PRO A 63 7.32 -13.49 10.81
CA PRO A 63 6.25 -13.95 11.70
C PRO A 63 4.94 -14.23 10.96
N ILE A 64 4.80 -13.76 9.70
CA ILE A 64 3.58 -13.88 8.88
C ILE A 64 3.96 -14.52 7.54
N PRO A 65 4.18 -15.84 7.48
CA PRO A 65 4.67 -16.53 6.29
C PRO A 65 3.74 -16.44 5.07
N TRP A 66 2.46 -16.15 5.29
CA TRP A 66 1.49 -15.98 4.22
C TRP A 66 0.32 -15.10 4.65
N ALA A 67 -0.18 -14.30 3.72
CA ALA A 67 -1.42 -13.56 3.86
C ALA A 67 -2.08 -13.34 2.50
N GLU A 68 -3.39 -13.12 2.49
CA GLU A 68 -4.15 -12.85 1.27
C GLU A 68 -5.45 -12.09 1.54
N VAL A 69 -5.89 -11.28 0.58
CA VAL A 69 -7.23 -10.68 0.58
C VAL A 69 -8.16 -11.52 -0.28
N GLN A 70 -9.27 -11.95 0.31
CA GLN A 70 -10.36 -12.62 -0.42
C GLN A 70 -11.52 -11.65 -0.57
N ARG A 71 -11.89 -11.39 -1.81
CA ARG A 71 -13.02 -10.53 -2.18
C ARG A 71 -14.30 -11.37 -2.26
N GLY A 72 -15.38 -10.85 -1.70
CA GLY A 72 -16.67 -11.51 -1.68
C GLY A 72 -17.78 -10.57 -1.20
N GLU A 73 -18.90 -11.13 -0.76
CA GLU A 73 -19.98 -10.37 -0.13
C GLU A 73 -19.46 -9.63 1.14
N ILE A 74 -18.60 -10.31 1.89
CA ILE A 74 -17.81 -9.73 2.97
C ILE A 74 -16.33 -9.93 2.61
N ASP A 75 -15.61 -8.83 2.41
CA ASP A 75 -14.17 -8.89 2.17
C ASP A 75 -13.45 -9.45 3.39
N SER A 76 -12.52 -10.38 3.17
CA SER A 76 -11.76 -11.05 4.22
C SER A 76 -10.26 -10.91 3.99
N VAL A 77 -9.53 -10.53 5.03
CA VAL A 77 -8.06 -10.58 5.04
C VAL A 77 -7.64 -11.76 5.89
N LYS A 78 -6.98 -12.73 5.26
CA LYS A 78 -6.49 -13.94 5.93
C LYS A 78 -5.02 -13.83 6.22
N PHE A 79 -4.65 -14.11 7.45
CA PHE A 79 -3.27 -14.16 7.90
C PHE A 79 -2.91 -15.54 8.44
N TYR A 80 -1.76 -16.03 8.03
CA TYR A 80 -1.13 -17.21 8.60
C TYR A 80 0.06 -16.76 9.43
N VAL A 81 -0.01 -16.95 10.75
CA VAL A 81 0.89 -16.31 11.71
C VAL A 81 1.60 -17.36 12.54
N SER A 82 2.90 -17.15 12.79
CA SER A 82 3.66 -18.02 13.70
C SER A 82 3.06 -17.96 15.11
N PRO A 83 2.76 -19.11 15.76
CA PRO A 83 2.26 -19.12 17.13
C PRO A 83 3.23 -18.51 18.16
N THR A 84 4.50 -18.39 17.79
CA THR A 84 5.56 -17.82 18.64
C THR A 84 5.86 -16.35 18.33
N ALA A 85 5.15 -15.75 17.36
CA ALA A 85 5.35 -14.35 16.97
C ALA A 85 5.10 -13.40 18.15
N GLY A 86 6.07 -12.53 18.43
CA GLY A 86 5.97 -11.50 19.44
C GLY A 86 5.14 -10.29 18.97
N SER A 87 4.55 -9.57 19.94
CA SER A 87 3.75 -8.37 19.64
C SER A 87 4.51 -7.34 18.80
N GLU A 88 5.78 -7.06 19.15
CA GLU A 88 6.60 -6.07 18.43
C GLU A 88 7.02 -6.55 17.04
N GLU A 89 7.22 -7.85 16.83
CA GLU A 89 7.49 -8.42 15.52
C GLU A 89 6.27 -8.27 14.60
N LEU A 90 5.08 -8.58 15.10
CA LEU A 90 3.82 -8.42 14.37
C LEU A 90 3.59 -6.96 13.97
N LYS A 91 3.79 -6.00 14.90
CA LYS A 91 3.61 -4.56 14.61
C LYS A 91 4.58 -4.06 13.53
N ARG A 92 5.80 -4.58 13.49
CA ARG A 92 6.84 -4.20 12.51
C ARG A 92 6.75 -4.96 11.19
N ALA A 93 6.04 -6.08 11.14
CA ALA A 93 5.83 -6.83 9.92
C ALA A 93 5.07 -5.98 8.89
N TRP A 94 5.65 -5.85 7.70
CA TRP A 94 5.05 -5.06 6.62
C TRP A 94 3.79 -5.71 6.04
N THR A 95 3.68 -7.04 6.13
CA THR A 95 2.63 -7.87 5.52
C THR A 95 1.23 -7.41 5.92
N GLY A 96 1.00 -7.13 7.21
CA GLY A 96 -0.31 -6.68 7.68
C GLY A 96 -0.76 -5.36 7.03
N TYR A 97 0.14 -4.41 6.92
CA TYR A 97 -0.13 -3.12 6.28
C TYR A 97 -0.34 -3.26 4.77
N HIS A 98 0.39 -4.16 4.12
CA HIS A 98 0.26 -4.48 2.70
C HIS A 98 -1.13 -5.04 2.38
N GLU A 99 -1.53 -6.07 3.10
CA GLU A 99 -2.83 -6.71 2.88
C GLU A 99 -4.00 -5.76 3.17
N PHE A 100 -3.88 -4.95 4.22
CA PHE A 100 -4.93 -3.96 4.52
C PHE A 100 -5.02 -2.86 3.45
N ALA A 101 -3.89 -2.48 2.84
CA ALA A 101 -3.89 -1.50 1.77
C ALA A 101 -4.64 -1.97 0.50
N HIS A 102 -4.71 -3.28 0.24
CA HIS A 102 -5.55 -3.81 -0.84
C HIS A 102 -7.03 -3.44 -0.71
N LEU A 103 -7.52 -3.17 0.50
CA LEU A 103 -8.92 -2.77 0.73
C LEU A 103 -9.23 -1.34 0.25
N LEU A 104 -8.21 -0.52 -0.05
CA LEU A 104 -8.37 0.88 -0.45
C LEU A 104 -9.01 1.07 -1.83
N ILE A 105 -9.02 0.06 -2.68
CA ILE A 105 -9.58 0.17 -4.04
C ILE A 105 -10.64 -0.91 -4.28
N PRO A 106 -11.56 -0.68 -5.24
CA PRO A 106 -12.46 -1.71 -5.75
C PRO A 106 -11.68 -2.91 -6.28
N TYR A 107 -12.34 -4.05 -6.40
CA TYR A 107 -11.74 -5.22 -7.02
C TYR A 107 -11.54 -5.01 -8.52
N GLN A 108 -10.31 -5.17 -9.02
CA GLN A 108 -9.95 -4.93 -10.43
C GLN A 108 -9.66 -6.22 -11.23
N GLY A 109 -9.88 -7.39 -10.65
CA GLY A 109 -9.50 -8.66 -11.28
C GLY A 109 -8.00 -8.96 -11.13
N ARG A 110 -7.51 -9.93 -11.92
CA ARG A 110 -6.14 -10.48 -11.79
C ARG A 110 -5.17 -10.01 -12.86
N GLY A 111 -5.62 -9.25 -13.87
CA GLY A 111 -4.82 -8.93 -15.04
C GLY A 111 -3.73 -7.89 -14.80
N ASP A 112 -4.01 -6.90 -13.96
CA ASP A 112 -3.15 -5.76 -13.71
C ASP A 112 -2.59 -5.77 -12.28
N SER A 113 -1.91 -6.88 -11.92
CA SER A 113 -1.31 -7.05 -10.59
C SER A 113 -0.38 -5.89 -10.20
N TRP A 114 0.30 -5.25 -11.18
CA TRP A 114 1.15 -4.09 -10.90
C TRP A 114 0.41 -2.94 -10.22
N PHE A 115 -0.89 -2.77 -10.50
CA PHE A 115 -1.68 -1.70 -9.93
C PHE A 115 -2.02 -1.98 -8.46
N THR A 116 -2.59 -3.14 -8.17
CA THR A 116 -2.99 -3.48 -6.80
C THR A 116 -1.81 -3.74 -5.87
N GLU A 117 -0.81 -4.49 -6.35
CA GLU A 117 0.42 -4.76 -5.58
C GLU A 117 1.26 -3.49 -5.41
N GLY A 118 1.26 -2.62 -6.43
CA GLY A 118 1.92 -1.32 -6.36
C GLY A 118 1.29 -0.40 -5.32
N LEU A 119 -0.04 -0.33 -5.27
CA LEU A 119 -0.75 0.42 -4.26
C LEU A 119 -0.39 -0.08 -2.85
N ALA A 120 -0.47 -1.39 -2.66
CA ALA A 120 -0.15 -2.02 -1.38
C ALA A 120 1.32 -1.80 -1.00
N SER A 121 2.26 -1.92 -1.95
CA SER A 121 3.69 -1.66 -1.71
C SER A 121 4.01 -0.20 -1.38
N TYR A 122 3.26 0.75 -1.92
CA TYR A 122 3.37 2.15 -1.54
C TYR A 122 2.81 2.38 -0.13
N TYR A 123 1.55 2.00 0.10
CA TYR A 123 0.87 2.29 1.36
C TYR A 123 1.38 1.47 2.54
N GLN A 124 1.96 0.28 2.35
CA GLN A 124 2.52 -0.47 3.47
C GLN A 124 3.52 0.34 4.30
N ASN A 125 4.36 1.15 3.64
CA ASN A 125 5.34 1.98 4.30
C ASN A 125 4.71 3.26 4.90
N VAL A 126 3.78 3.87 4.17
CA VAL A 126 3.02 5.04 4.63
C VAL A 126 2.18 4.70 5.86
N LEU A 127 1.48 3.56 5.85
CA LEU A 127 0.67 3.11 6.98
C LEU A 127 1.52 2.77 8.22
N GLN A 128 2.72 2.18 8.02
CA GLN A 128 3.66 1.97 9.13
C GLN A 128 4.10 3.29 9.76
N ALA A 129 4.37 4.32 8.97
CA ALA A 129 4.71 5.65 9.50
C ALA A 129 3.54 6.29 10.24
N ARG A 130 2.34 6.26 9.66
CA ARG A 130 1.13 6.82 10.27
C ARG A 130 0.66 6.09 11.53
N SER A 131 1.02 4.83 11.69
CA SER A 131 0.80 4.08 12.93
C SER A 131 1.84 4.39 14.02
N GLY A 132 2.90 5.14 13.69
CA GLY A 132 3.99 5.45 14.60
C GLY A 132 5.00 4.30 14.82
N VAL A 133 4.86 3.19 14.08
CA VAL A 133 5.77 2.03 14.19
C VAL A 133 7.15 2.33 13.59
N ILE A 134 7.18 3.17 12.56
CA ILE A 134 8.41 3.71 12.00
C ILE A 134 8.30 5.23 11.86
N ASP A 135 9.43 5.91 11.83
CA ASP A 135 9.48 7.35 11.56
C ASP A 135 9.50 7.66 10.04
N GLU A 136 9.41 8.94 9.70
CA GLU A 136 9.48 9.42 8.33
C GLU A 136 10.77 8.99 7.62
N GLN A 137 11.91 9.05 8.30
CA GLN A 137 13.20 8.65 7.75
C GLN A 137 13.19 7.18 7.33
N ALA A 138 12.71 6.30 8.21
CA ALA A 138 12.60 4.88 7.94
C ALA A 138 11.59 4.57 6.83
N MET A 139 10.47 5.29 6.74
CA MET A 139 9.48 5.16 5.66
C MET A 139 10.12 5.43 4.29
N TRP A 140 10.85 6.55 4.15
CA TRP A 140 11.49 6.88 2.88
C TRP A 140 12.64 5.94 2.54
N GLN A 141 13.39 5.46 3.55
CA GLN A 141 14.43 4.44 3.35
C GLN A 141 13.81 3.13 2.82
N LYS A 142 12.71 2.67 3.42
CA LYS A 142 12.01 1.45 2.97
C LYS A 142 11.48 1.57 1.54
N LEU A 143 10.95 2.74 1.15
CA LEU A 143 10.54 3.01 -0.23
C LEU A 143 11.74 2.95 -1.20
N TYR A 144 12.84 3.60 -0.83
CA TYR A 144 14.07 3.53 -1.61
C TYR A 144 14.59 2.09 -1.77
N ASP A 145 14.69 1.35 -0.66
CA ASP A 145 15.15 -0.05 -0.68
C ASP A 145 14.24 -0.94 -1.53
N GLY A 146 12.95 -0.66 -1.53
CA GLY A 146 11.98 -1.32 -2.38
C GLY A 146 12.26 -1.05 -3.87
N TYR A 147 12.46 0.20 -4.27
CA TYR A 147 12.82 0.53 -5.65
C TYR A 147 14.12 -0.16 -6.05
N GLN A 148 15.11 -0.24 -5.18
CA GLN A 148 16.36 -0.95 -5.47
C GLN A 148 16.10 -2.45 -5.73
N ARG A 149 15.21 -3.08 -4.97
CA ARG A 149 14.79 -4.48 -5.25
C ARG A 149 14.08 -4.61 -6.60
N GLY A 150 13.22 -3.65 -6.93
CA GLY A 150 12.55 -3.61 -8.24
C GLY A 150 13.54 -3.46 -9.40
N LEU A 151 14.52 -2.55 -9.28
CA LEU A 151 15.58 -2.33 -10.27
C LEU A 151 16.51 -3.54 -10.41
N ALA A 152 16.76 -4.28 -9.33
CA ALA A 152 17.57 -5.49 -9.34
C ALA A 152 16.85 -6.69 -9.99
N ASP A 153 15.53 -6.66 -10.15
CA ASP A 153 14.75 -7.71 -10.81
C ASP A 153 14.78 -7.52 -12.33
N THR A 154 15.88 -7.93 -12.95
CA THR A 154 16.16 -7.76 -14.37
C THR A 154 15.66 -8.90 -15.25
N ARG A 155 14.98 -9.91 -14.68
CA ARG A 155 14.54 -11.13 -15.39
C ARG A 155 13.78 -10.84 -16.67
N PHE A 156 12.94 -9.80 -16.69
CA PHE A 156 12.12 -9.42 -17.84
C PHE A 156 12.51 -8.05 -18.41
N HIS A 157 13.79 -7.73 -18.32
CA HIS A 157 14.32 -6.49 -18.91
C HIS A 157 13.92 -6.37 -20.40
N GLY A 158 13.46 -5.19 -20.82
CA GLY A 158 13.01 -4.93 -22.18
C GLY A 158 11.57 -5.36 -22.50
N ARG A 159 10.85 -6.08 -21.60
CA ARG A 159 9.42 -6.39 -21.78
C ARG A 159 8.55 -5.31 -21.14
N PRO A 160 7.42 -4.91 -21.77
CA PRO A 160 6.47 -3.96 -21.19
C PRO A 160 5.91 -4.44 -19.85
N LEU A 161 5.73 -3.51 -18.89
CA LEU A 161 5.22 -3.83 -17.57
C LEU A 161 3.87 -4.57 -17.62
N GLY A 162 2.96 -4.16 -18.51
CA GLY A 162 1.66 -4.81 -18.65
C GLY A 162 1.75 -6.30 -19.05
N GLU A 163 2.77 -6.69 -19.81
CA GLU A 163 3.03 -8.10 -20.15
C GLU A 163 3.59 -8.86 -18.95
N VAL A 164 4.61 -8.30 -18.29
CA VAL A 164 5.24 -8.91 -17.10
C VAL A 164 4.21 -9.11 -16.00
N SER A 165 3.35 -8.11 -15.78
CA SER A 165 2.29 -8.17 -14.77
C SER A 165 1.28 -9.30 -15.02
N ARG A 166 0.85 -9.48 -16.26
CA ARG A 166 -0.07 -10.59 -16.61
C ARG A 166 0.55 -11.96 -16.41
N GLY A 167 1.85 -12.10 -16.70
CA GLY A 167 2.61 -13.36 -16.54
C GLY A 167 3.17 -13.61 -15.15
N MET A 168 3.14 -12.62 -14.26
CA MET A 168 3.88 -12.60 -12.99
C MET A 168 3.72 -13.87 -12.14
N ARG A 169 2.51 -14.41 -12.05
CA ARG A 169 2.24 -15.59 -11.20
C ARG A 169 2.87 -16.88 -11.71
N GLN A 170 3.07 -17.00 -13.03
CA GLN A 170 3.67 -18.18 -13.66
C GLN A 170 5.17 -17.98 -13.93
N GLU A 171 5.57 -16.79 -14.32
CA GLU A 171 6.91 -16.50 -14.84
C GLU A 171 7.81 -15.80 -13.80
N GLY A 172 7.23 -15.11 -12.80
CA GLY A 172 7.96 -14.29 -11.82
C GLY A 172 8.03 -12.81 -12.23
N GLY A 173 9.06 -12.09 -11.74
CA GLY A 173 9.18 -10.64 -11.95
C GLY A 173 8.42 -9.82 -10.89
N PHE A 174 8.18 -10.41 -9.73
CA PHE A 174 7.39 -9.81 -8.66
C PHE A 174 7.91 -8.44 -8.22
N MET A 175 9.21 -8.33 -7.99
CA MET A 175 9.77 -7.08 -7.47
C MET A 175 9.66 -5.95 -8.49
N ARG A 176 9.89 -6.23 -9.78
CA ARG A 176 9.67 -5.25 -10.83
C ARG A 176 8.21 -4.80 -10.90
N VAL A 177 7.26 -5.74 -10.86
CA VAL A 177 5.82 -5.45 -10.92
C VAL A 177 5.38 -4.60 -9.73
N TYR A 178 5.73 -5.00 -8.52
CA TYR A 178 5.36 -4.33 -7.27
C TYR A 178 5.92 -2.90 -7.20
N TRP A 179 7.20 -2.74 -7.49
CA TRP A 179 7.87 -1.44 -7.33
C TRP A 179 7.67 -0.49 -8.51
N SER A 180 7.36 -0.98 -9.71
CA SER A 180 6.82 -0.13 -10.79
C SER A 180 5.47 0.48 -10.39
N GLY A 181 4.59 -0.33 -9.82
CA GLY A 181 3.30 0.15 -9.34
C GLY A 181 3.44 1.10 -8.15
N ALA A 182 4.34 0.82 -7.19
CA ALA A 182 4.60 1.73 -6.08
C ALA A 182 5.13 3.09 -6.57
N TRP A 183 5.97 3.11 -7.60
CA TRP A 183 6.41 4.34 -8.26
C TRP A 183 5.23 5.12 -8.83
N TYR A 184 4.28 4.45 -9.51
CA TYR A 184 3.07 5.08 -10.05
C TYR A 184 2.27 5.83 -8.99
N PHE A 185 2.02 5.20 -7.84
CA PHE A 185 1.24 5.81 -6.78
C PHE A 185 2.00 6.92 -6.06
N LEU A 186 3.30 6.77 -5.85
CA LEU A 186 4.13 7.87 -5.34
C LEU A 186 4.13 9.06 -6.32
N ALA A 187 4.32 8.82 -7.62
CA ALA A 187 4.31 9.87 -8.63
C ALA A 187 2.96 10.58 -8.68
N ALA A 188 1.86 9.84 -8.59
CA ALA A 188 0.51 10.40 -8.56
C ALA A 188 0.29 11.26 -7.31
N ASP A 189 0.64 10.78 -6.11
CA ASP A 189 0.45 11.54 -4.87
C ASP A 189 1.26 12.84 -4.87
N VAL A 190 2.53 12.76 -5.25
CA VAL A 190 3.40 13.96 -5.30
C VAL A 190 2.88 14.97 -6.31
N ARG A 191 2.52 14.55 -7.53
CA ARG A 191 2.00 15.45 -8.57
C ARG A 191 0.65 16.07 -8.18
N LEU A 192 -0.27 15.30 -7.57
CA LEU A 192 -1.54 15.82 -7.04
C LEU A 192 -1.29 16.93 -6.02
N ARG A 193 -0.42 16.70 -5.05
CA ARG A 193 -0.09 17.68 -4.01
C ARG A 193 0.57 18.93 -4.60
N GLN A 194 1.50 18.77 -5.53
CA GLN A 194 2.19 19.90 -6.18
C GLN A 194 1.21 20.75 -7.02
N GLN A 195 0.43 20.14 -7.91
CA GLN A 195 -0.49 20.82 -8.81
C GLN A 195 -1.63 21.51 -8.07
N SER A 196 -2.11 20.91 -6.99
CA SER A 196 -3.22 21.45 -6.19
C SER A 196 -2.78 22.36 -5.04
N ARG A 197 -1.48 22.55 -4.83
CA ARG A 197 -0.92 23.22 -3.64
C ARG A 197 -1.41 22.57 -2.34
N GLY A 198 -1.36 21.25 -2.28
CA GLY A 198 -1.75 20.44 -1.13
C GLY A 198 -3.26 20.19 -0.94
N ARG A 199 -4.12 20.77 -1.79
CA ARG A 199 -5.58 20.56 -1.68
C ARG A 199 -6.03 19.15 -2.04
N LEU A 200 -5.31 18.48 -2.95
CA LEU A 200 -5.50 17.09 -3.34
C LEU A 200 -4.31 16.25 -2.89
N SER A 201 -4.59 15.02 -2.57
CA SER A 201 -3.61 13.97 -2.28
C SER A 201 -4.13 12.65 -2.86
N LEU A 202 -3.29 11.63 -2.90
CA LEU A 202 -3.73 10.30 -3.29
C LEU A 202 -4.82 9.78 -2.34
N ASP A 203 -4.71 10.03 -1.04
CA ASP A 203 -5.72 9.65 -0.05
C ASP A 203 -7.11 10.20 -0.41
N LYS A 204 -7.20 11.50 -0.69
CA LYS A 204 -8.46 12.15 -1.11
C LYS A 204 -8.99 11.62 -2.43
N ALA A 205 -8.09 11.37 -3.38
CA ALA A 205 -8.49 10.85 -4.69
C ALA A 205 -9.08 9.43 -4.57
N LEU A 206 -8.45 8.58 -3.78
CA LEU A 206 -8.92 7.22 -3.52
C LEU A 206 -10.18 7.21 -2.64
N GLU A 207 -10.31 8.14 -1.69
CA GLU A 207 -11.54 8.28 -0.90
C GLU A 207 -12.75 8.61 -1.78
N GLN A 208 -12.60 9.50 -2.75
CA GLN A 208 -13.68 9.80 -3.71
C GLN A 208 -14.05 8.57 -4.56
N LEU A 209 -13.06 7.81 -5.01
CA LEU A 209 -13.29 6.53 -5.70
C LEU A 209 -14.00 5.52 -4.78
N ASN A 210 -13.61 5.43 -3.51
CA ASN A 210 -14.24 4.54 -2.55
C ASN A 210 -15.72 4.92 -2.31
N ARG A 211 -16.02 6.19 -2.19
CA ARG A 211 -17.40 6.66 -1.98
C ARG A 211 -18.34 6.29 -3.13
N CYS A 212 -17.87 6.33 -4.38
CA CYS A 212 -18.74 6.01 -5.52
C CYS A 212 -18.82 4.49 -5.76
N CYS A 213 -17.73 3.79 -5.58
CA CYS A 213 -17.51 2.58 -6.34
C CYS A 213 -16.82 1.47 -5.51
N ALA A 214 -16.90 1.51 -4.17
CA ALA A 214 -16.21 0.57 -3.30
C ALA A 214 -16.55 -0.90 -3.59
N ASP A 215 -17.81 -1.16 -3.91
CA ASP A 215 -18.35 -2.51 -4.09
C ASP A 215 -18.41 -2.94 -5.57
N ASP A 216 -17.93 -2.08 -6.49
CA ASP A 216 -17.87 -2.37 -7.92
C ASP A 216 -16.72 -3.31 -8.25
N SER A 217 -16.84 -4.02 -9.38
CA SER A 217 -15.73 -4.69 -10.05
C SER A 217 -15.34 -3.86 -11.27
N LEU A 218 -14.19 -3.20 -11.19
CA LEU A 218 -13.73 -2.25 -12.22
C LEU A 218 -12.40 -2.70 -12.81
N SER A 219 -12.22 -2.57 -14.12
CA SER A 219 -10.89 -2.73 -14.72
C SER A 219 -9.96 -1.58 -14.30
N VAL A 220 -8.64 -1.79 -14.32
CA VAL A 220 -7.68 -0.72 -14.01
C VAL A 220 -7.82 0.48 -14.95
N PRO A 221 -8.02 0.32 -16.29
CA PRO A 221 -8.35 1.45 -17.15
C PRO A 221 -9.59 2.23 -16.72
N ASP A 222 -10.63 1.56 -16.19
CA ASP A 222 -11.83 2.26 -15.67
C ASP A 222 -11.54 2.98 -14.37
N ILE A 223 -10.77 2.38 -13.47
CA ILE A 223 -10.36 2.99 -12.20
C ILE A 223 -9.58 4.29 -12.47
N VAL A 224 -8.56 4.26 -13.34
CA VAL A 224 -7.74 5.46 -13.60
C VAL A 224 -8.53 6.57 -14.28
N ARG A 225 -9.48 6.24 -15.17
CA ARG A 225 -10.41 7.24 -15.75
C ARG A 225 -11.32 7.84 -14.68
N LYS A 226 -11.91 7.03 -13.81
CA LYS A 226 -12.74 7.51 -12.70
C LYS A 226 -11.96 8.39 -11.72
N LEU A 227 -10.71 8.05 -11.42
CA LEU A 227 -9.85 8.88 -10.58
C LEU A 227 -9.63 10.26 -11.21
N ASP A 228 -9.37 10.34 -12.52
CA ASP A 228 -9.24 11.61 -13.22
C ASP A 228 -10.56 12.41 -13.22
N GLU A 229 -11.67 11.77 -13.54
CA GLU A 229 -13.01 12.38 -13.57
C GLU A 229 -13.43 12.95 -12.20
N LEU A 230 -13.36 12.11 -11.15
CA LEU A 230 -13.81 12.48 -9.80
C LEU A 230 -12.97 13.62 -9.21
N ASN A 231 -11.67 13.63 -9.50
CA ASN A 231 -10.74 14.63 -8.98
C ASN A 231 -10.55 15.83 -9.94
N ARG A 232 -11.14 15.79 -11.14
CA ARG A 232 -11.03 16.83 -12.18
C ARG A 232 -9.57 17.11 -12.55
N VAL A 233 -8.80 16.03 -12.76
CA VAL A 233 -7.38 16.08 -13.15
C VAL A 233 -7.16 15.30 -14.45
N ILE A 234 -6.01 15.50 -15.08
CA ILE A 234 -5.51 14.68 -16.18
C ILE A 234 -4.15 14.16 -15.72
N LEU A 235 -4.15 13.08 -14.94
CA LEU A 235 -2.95 12.58 -14.28
C LEU A 235 -2.87 11.05 -14.26
N PHE A 236 -3.90 10.41 -13.71
CA PHE A 236 -3.86 8.95 -13.46
C PHE A 236 -3.81 8.16 -14.76
N LYS A 237 -4.65 8.54 -15.74
CA LYS A 237 -4.66 7.90 -17.06
C LYS A 237 -3.36 8.15 -17.82
N SER A 238 -2.80 9.36 -17.76
CA SER A 238 -1.54 9.70 -18.41
C SER A 238 -0.39 8.86 -17.84
N LEU A 239 -0.27 8.78 -16.52
CA LEU A 239 0.73 7.93 -15.85
C LEU A 239 0.54 6.44 -16.16
N TYR A 240 -0.71 5.99 -16.25
CA TYR A 240 -1.03 4.61 -16.62
C TYR A 240 -0.51 4.27 -18.02
N ASP A 241 -0.83 5.13 -19.01
CA ASP A 241 -0.45 4.90 -20.42
C ASP A 241 1.08 4.87 -20.58
N GLU A 242 1.80 5.72 -19.86
CA GLU A 242 3.26 5.74 -19.86
C GLU A 242 3.84 4.47 -19.22
N LEU A 243 3.30 4.08 -18.06
CA LEU A 243 3.89 3.02 -17.26
C LEU A 243 3.62 1.62 -17.83
N VAL A 244 2.41 1.37 -18.32
CA VAL A 244 1.99 0.03 -18.77
C VAL A 244 2.84 -0.48 -19.95
N VAL A 245 3.36 0.43 -20.78
CA VAL A 245 4.24 0.13 -21.91
C VAL A 245 5.72 0.26 -21.57
N SER A 246 6.06 0.76 -20.38
CA SER A 246 7.44 0.95 -19.96
C SER A 246 8.16 -0.41 -19.82
N THR A 247 9.37 -0.47 -20.35
CA THR A 247 10.24 -1.64 -20.27
C THR A 247 11.15 -1.65 -19.04
N GLU A 248 11.17 -0.54 -18.29
CA GLU A 248 11.95 -0.34 -17.07
C GLU A 248 11.13 0.36 -16.00
N ILE A 249 11.56 0.30 -14.75
CA ILE A 249 10.99 1.14 -13.68
C ILE A 249 11.45 2.57 -13.92
N PRO A 250 10.53 3.56 -13.97
CA PRO A 250 10.94 4.96 -14.15
C PRO A 250 11.82 5.44 -13.00
N ALA A 251 12.72 6.38 -13.29
CA ALA A 251 13.65 6.94 -12.31
C ALA A 251 12.91 7.56 -11.10
N TYR A 252 13.35 7.21 -9.90
CA TYR A 252 12.78 7.76 -8.65
C TYR A 252 13.41 9.11 -8.27
N GLU A 253 14.63 9.38 -8.75
CA GLU A 253 15.43 10.55 -8.35
C GLU A 253 14.73 11.89 -8.56
N PRO A 254 14.02 12.15 -9.68
CA PRO A 254 13.33 13.41 -9.86
C PRO A 254 12.22 13.63 -8.83
N ILE A 255 11.51 12.56 -8.45
CA ILE A 255 10.45 12.63 -7.43
C ILE A 255 11.08 12.89 -6.07
N PHE A 256 12.11 12.13 -5.71
CA PHE A 256 12.81 12.30 -4.44
C PHE A 256 13.40 13.71 -4.31
N ALA A 257 14.08 14.20 -5.35
CA ALA A 257 14.62 15.54 -5.35
C ALA A 257 13.53 16.61 -5.12
N SER A 258 12.36 16.46 -5.73
CA SER A 258 11.22 17.38 -5.55
C SER A 258 10.67 17.38 -4.13
N LEU A 259 10.89 16.32 -3.37
CA LEU A 259 10.50 16.14 -1.97
C LEU A 259 11.62 16.56 -0.98
N GLY A 260 12.75 17.05 -1.48
CA GLY A 260 13.93 17.33 -0.64
C GLY A 260 14.56 16.06 -0.09
N ILE A 261 14.51 14.97 -0.85
CA ILE A 261 15.15 13.69 -0.51
C ILE A 261 16.36 13.50 -1.43
N SER A 262 17.48 13.16 -0.84
CA SER A 262 18.70 12.73 -1.55
C SER A 262 19.15 11.37 -1.05
N VAL A 263 19.93 10.66 -1.86
CA VAL A 263 20.51 9.37 -1.48
C VAL A 263 22.02 9.44 -1.56
N LYS A 264 22.69 9.05 -0.49
CA LYS A 264 24.14 9.00 -0.42
C LYS A 264 24.58 7.65 0.15
N GLY A 265 25.36 6.90 -0.61
CA GLY A 265 25.81 5.57 -0.19
C GLY A 265 24.67 4.61 0.15
N GLY A 266 23.55 4.65 -0.59
CA GLY A 266 22.37 3.82 -0.35
C GLY A 266 21.51 4.28 0.86
N LYS A 267 21.84 5.41 1.49
CA LYS A 267 21.08 5.97 2.60
C LYS A 267 20.34 7.22 2.18
N VAL A 268 19.04 7.24 2.49
CA VAL A 268 18.16 8.39 2.30
C VAL A 268 18.55 9.50 3.28
N GLN A 269 18.61 10.73 2.78
CA GLN A 269 18.84 11.94 3.56
C GLN A 269 17.70 12.92 3.31
N LEU A 270 17.08 13.40 4.39
CA LEU A 270 15.93 14.28 4.35
C LEU A 270 16.36 15.74 4.62
N GLN A 271 16.10 16.64 3.67
CA GLN A 271 16.27 18.08 3.90
C GLN A 271 15.25 18.56 4.94
N GLN A 272 15.65 19.50 5.78
CA GLN A 272 14.80 20.03 6.83
C GLN A 272 14.02 21.29 6.41
N GLN A 273 14.34 21.87 5.26
CA GLN A 273 13.74 23.10 4.74
C GLN A 273 13.47 22.97 3.24
N GLY A 274 12.48 23.72 2.76
CA GLY A 274 12.10 23.77 1.34
C GLY A 274 10.66 23.30 1.07
N PRO A 275 10.13 23.58 -0.12
CA PRO A 275 8.71 23.30 -0.44
C PRO A 275 8.39 21.82 -0.43
N GLY A 276 9.34 20.96 -0.75
CA GLY A 276 9.17 19.50 -0.74
C GLY A 276 8.97 18.91 0.65
N VAL A 277 9.45 19.58 1.70
CA VAL A 277 9.35 19.10 3.09
C VAL A 277 7.89 18.99 3.54
N LEU A 278 7.06 19.97 3.19
CA LEU A 278 5.64 19.94 3.53
C LEU A 278 4.92 18.78 2.84
N ILE A 279 5.17 18.58 1.54
CA ILE A 279 4.58 17.48 0.79
C ILE A 279 5.00 16.14 1.39
N ARG A 280 6.28 15.96 1.64
CA ARG A 280 6.86 14.76 2.23
C ARG A 280 6.27 14.46 3.60
N GLY A 281 6.23 15.48 4.47
CA GLY A 281 5.63 15.38 5.80
C GLY A 281 4.15 15.02 5.73
N GLY A 282 3.38 15.66 4.85
CA GLY A 282 1.96 15.36 4.65
C GLY A 282 1.69 13.95 4.11
N ILE A 283 2.62 13.34 3.37
CA ILE A 283 2.53 11.92 2.99
C ILE A 283 2.70 11.04 4.24
N ALA A 284 3.73 11.31 5.03
CA ALA A 284 4.08 10.50 6.20
C ALA A 284 3.05 10.62 7.34
N SER A 285 2.49 11.82 7.58
CA SER A 285 1.55 12.07 8.69
C SER A 285 0.08 11.85 8.32
N GLY A 286 -0.27 11.99 7.04
CA GLY A 286 -1.66 12.01 6.59
C GLY A 286 -2.32 13.40 6.68
N ASP A 287 -1.57 14.42 7.06
CA ASP A 287 -2.10 15.79 7.17
C ASP A 287 -2.30 16.42 5.79
N ALA A 288 -3.33 17.25 5.69
CA ALA A 288 -3.46 18.18 4.58
C ALA A 288 -2.42 19.29 4.72
N LEU A 289 -1.86 19.73 3.58
CA LEU A 289 -0.92 20.87 3.57
C LEU A 289 -1.67 22.17 3.84
#